data_883a6b4a650dfe8dd5698ee085c9b423
#
_entry.id   883a6b4a650dfe8dd5698ee085c9b423
#
_cell.length_a   1.000
_cell.length_b   1.000
_cell.length_c   1.000
_cell.angle_alpha   90.00
_cell.angle_beta   90.00
_cell.angle_gamma   90.00
#
_symmetry.space_group_name_H-M   'P 1'
#
loop_
_entity.id
_entity.type
_entity.pdbx_description
1 polymer ?
#
loop_
_entity_poly.entity_id
_entity_poly.type
_entity_poly.pdbx_seq_one_letter_code
_entity_poly.pdbx_strand_id
1 'polypeptide(L)'
;RNPFASMLMNDAALANMHYSKKEVLKKHWKKWLHPAYGKMVLRNLLMMPYREFSSFKYTHLPSAFLKNTYSRLWEEEGTLLDEICQNRFRTSFDVNQYVLKYWQYMEGMFEPQSPKIGKFYTIGLHDEQIHDTIRNQRCKMICINDTADVGDFEKQKARILQSFETIFPEKSSFEL
;
A
#
# COMPACT_ATOMS: atom_id res chain seq x y z
N ARG A 1 -10.52 9.99 16.88
CA ARG A 1 -10.31 10.02 15.40
C ARG A 1 -9.10 9.17 15.06
N ASN A 2 -9.12 8.46 13.96
CA ASN A 2 -8.00 7.67 13.49
C ASN A 2 -7.06 8.58 12.66
N PRO A 3 -5.87 8.97 13.15
CA PRO A 3 -4.97 9.89 12.45
C PRO A 3 -4.54 9.34 11.08
N PHE A 4 -4.45 8.02 10.95
CA PHE A 4 -4.07 7.37 9.70
C PHE A 4 -5.11 7.56 8.58
N ALA A 5 -6.40 7.51 8.92
CA ALA A 5 -7.45 7.77 7.94
C ALA A 5 -7.40 9.22 7.42
N SER A 6 -7.09 10.19 8.28
CA SER A 6 -6.91 11.59 7.88
C SER A 6 -5.75 11.74 6.89
N MET A 7 -4.61 11.11 7.16
CA MET A 7 -3.46 11.16 6.23
C MET A 7 -3.80 10.59 4.84
N LEU A 8 -4.50 9.44 4.75
CA LEU A 8 -4.90 8.89 3.45
C LEU A 8 -5.85 9.83 2.68
N MET A 9 -6.68 10.58 3.41
CA MET A 9 -7.54 11.60 2.79
C MET A 9 -6.72 12.80 2.32
N ASN A 10 -5.75 13.25 3.10
CA ASN A 10 -4.84 14.33 2.71
C ASN A 10 -4.00 13.94 1.49
N ASP A 11 -3.46 12.71 1.45
CA ASP A 11 -2.74 12.18 0.29
C ASP A 11 -3.59 12.23 -0.99
N ALA A 12 -4.86 11.83 -0.89
CA ALA A 12 -5.79 11.87 -2.02
C ALA A 12 -6.18 13.31 -2.40
N ALA A 13 -6.38 14.18 -1.41
CA ALA A 13 -6.70 15.58 -1.64
C ALA A 13 -5.54 16.29 -2.35
N LEU A 14 -4.30 16.09 -1.88
CA LEU A 14 -3.13 16.69 -2.52
C LEU A 14 -2.99 16.22 -3.97
N ALA A 15 -3.15 14.93 -4.24
CA ALA A 15 -3.13 14.43 -5.62
C ALA A 15 -4.25 15.05 -6.49
N ASN A 16 -5.47 15.25 -5.95
CA ASN A 16 -6.58 15.89 -6.67
C ASN A 16 -6.35 17.39 -6.94
N MET A 17 -5.53 18.08 -6.16
CA MET A 17 -5.16 19.47 -6.41
C MET A 17 -4.35 19.62 -7.70
N HIS A 18 -3.50 18.64 -8.01
CA HIS A 18 -2.60 18.65 -9.16
C HIS A 18 -3.18 17.93 -10.40
N TYR A 19 -4.10 16.99 -10.22
CA TYR A 19 -4.60 16.14 -11.29
C TYR A 19 -6.12 16.15 -11.41
N SER A 20 -6.61 16.51 -12.60
CA SER A 20 -8.03 16.34 -12.93
C SER A 20 -8.37 14.87 -13.18
N LYS A 21 -9.29 14.33 -12.43
CA LYS A 21 -9.78 12.94 -12.63
C LYS A 21 -10.23 12.66 -14.05
N LYS A 22 -10.91 13.65 -14.68
CA LYS A 22 -11.38 13.53 -16.06
C LYS A 22 -10.22 13.31 -17.03
N GLU A 23 -9.16 14.09 -16.90
CA GLU A 23 -7.97 13.96 -17.77
C GLU A 23 -7.18 12.67 -17.49
N VAL A 24 -7.04 12.30 -16.23
CA VAL A 24 -6.40 11.04 -15.83
C VAL A 24 -7.15 9.84 -16.44
N LEU A 25 -8.47 9.80 -16.30
CA LEU A 25 -9.27 8.71 -16.86
C LEU A 25 -9.27 8.72 -18.38
N LYS A 26 -9.35 9.89 -19.04
CA LYS A 26 -9.26 10.01 -20.49
C LYS A 26 -7.96 9.39 -21.01
N LYS A 27 -6.84 9.63 -20.34
CA LYS A 27 -5.51 9.18 -20.73
C LYS A 27 -5.24 7.71 -20.36
N HIS A 28 -5.72 7.26 -19.20
CA HIS A 28 -5.31 5.99 -18.59
C HIS A 28 -6.46 5.04 -18.27
N TRP A 29 -7.65 5.20 -18.84
CA TRP A 29 -8.86 4.44 -18.50
C TRP A 29 -8.67 2.92 -18.54
N LYS A 30 -7.85 2.38 -19.48
CA LYS A 30 -7.56 0.95 -19.59
C LYS A 30 -6.89 0.39 -18.33
N LYS A 31 -6.04 1.18 -17.67
CA LYS A 31 -5.40 0.82 -16.41
C LYS A 31 -6.37 0.92 -15.23
N TRP A 32 -7.27 1.90 -15.23
CA TRP A 32 -8.25 2.11 -14.17
C TRP A 32 -9.41 1.11 -14.19
N LEU A 33 -9.77 0.59 -15.36
CA LEU A 33 -10.85 -0.39 -15.56
C LEU A 33 -10.31 -1.77 -15.96
N HIS A 34 -9.09 -2.10 -15.53
CA HIS A 34 -8.43 -3.33 -15.94
C HIS A 34 -9.07 -4.57 -15.31
N PRO A 35 -9.28 -5.67 -16.10
CA PRO A 35 -9.92 -6.91 -15.61
C PRO A 35 -9.21 -7.56 -14.42
N ALA A 36 -7.90 -7.35 -14.24
CA ALA A 36 -7.14 -7.87 -13.11
C ALA A 36 -7.73 -7.49 -11.74
N TYR A 37 -8.49 -6.40 -11.66
CA TYR A 37 -9.14 -5.98 -10.42
C TYR A 37 -10.35 -6.83 -10.04
N GLY A 38 -10.83 -7.70 -10.93
CA GLY A 38 -12.00 -8.54 -10.70
C GLY A 38 -13.24 -7.71 -10.33
N LYS A 39 -13.94 -8.07 -9.26
CA LYS A 39 -15.14 -7.34 -8.80
C LYS A 39 -14.91 -5.86 -8.47
N MET A 40 -13.67 -5.44 -8.23
CA MET A 40 -13.36 -4.03 -7.95
C MET A 40 -13.55 -3.12 -9.17
N VAL A 41 -13.57 -3.66 -10.40
CA VAL A 41 -13.91 -2.89 -11.61
C VAL A 41 -15.28 -2.25 -11.48
N LEU A 42 -16.28 -2.98 -10.94
CA LEU A 42 -17.62 -2.43 -10.73
C LEU A 42 -17.59 -1.21 -9.80
N ARG A 43 -16.83 -1.29 -8.70
CA ARG A 43 -16.65 -0.13 -7.81
C ARG A 43 -16.03 1.05 -8.56
N ASN A 44 -14.99 0.81 -9.36
CA ASN A 44 -14.35 1.87 -10.13
C ASN A 44 -15.33 2.51 -11.12
N LEU A 45 -16.19 1.72 -11.78
CA LEU A 45 -17.24 2.23 -12.66
C LEU A 45 -18.27 3.08 -11.89
N LEU A 46 -18.76 2.62 -10.75
CA LEU A 46 -19.70 3.36 -9.90
C LEU A 46 -19.13 4.69 -9.39
N MET A 47 -17.80 4.76 -9.21
CA MET A 47 -17.13 5.98 -8.77
C MET A 47 -16.77 6.95 -9.92
N MET A 48 -16.97 6.56 -11.20
CA MET A 48 -16.62 7.42 -12.33
C MET A 48 -17.36 8.77 -12.38
N PRO A 49 -18.67 8.87 -12.04
CA PRO A 49 -19.38 10.14 -12.09
C PRO A 49 -18.88 11.20 -11.09
N TYR A 50 -18.18 10.82 -10.05
CA TYR A 50 -17.66 11.77 -9.07
C TYR A 50 -16.53 12.59 -9.68
N ARG A 51 -16.49 13.89 -9.33
CA ARG A 51 -15.54 14.86 -9.88
C ARG A 51 -14.09 14.54 -9.52
N GLU A 52 -13.86 13.98 -8.36
CA GLU A 52 -12.53 13.73 -7.78
C GLU A 52 -12.34 12.25 -7.41
N PHE A 53 -11.10 11.85 -7.21
CA PHE A 53 -10.79 10.57 -6.61
C PHE A 53 -11.05 10.64 -5.10
N SER A 54 -12.08 9.99 -4.62
CA SER A 54 -12.48 10.05 -3.21
C SER A 54 -11.63 9.19 -2.28
N SER A 55 -11.10 8.09 -2.78
CA SER A 55 -10.23 7.19 -2.02
C SER A 55 -9.62 6.12 -2.91
N PHE A 56 -8.49 5.58 -2.48
CA PHE A 56 -7.84 4.43 -3.10
C PHE A 56 -7.88 3.23 -2.15
N LYS A 57 -7.85 2.02 -2.71
CA LYS A 57 -7.76 0.83 -1.88
C LYS A 57 -6.40 0.82 -1.18
N TYR A 58 -6.47 0.96 0.13
CA TYR A 58 -5.30 0.82 0.99
C TYR A 58 -4.93 -0.66 1.17
N THR A 59 -3.64 -0.95 1.07
CA THR A 59 -3.09 -2.29 1.33
C THR A 59 -1.76 -2.13 2.06
N HIS A 60 -1.54 -2.93 3.10
CA HIS A 60 -0.24 -3.03 3.80
C HIS A 60 0.76 -3.91 3.03
N LEU A 61 0.74 -3.84 1.71
CA LEU A 61 1.67 -4.60 0.88
C LEU A 61 2.84 -3.73 0.42
N PRO A 62 3.99 -4.32 0.08
CA PRO A 62 5.10 -3.61 -0.53
C PRO A 62 4.64 -2.73 -1.69
N SER A 63 5.19 -1.54 -1.79
CA SER A 63 4.90 -0.58 -2.86
C SER A 63 6.20 -0.12 -3.49
N ALA A 64 6.25 -0.10 -4.82
CA ALA A 64 7.36 0.45 -5.56
C ALA A 64 7.11 1.95 -5.83
N PHE A 65 8.14 2.76 -5.58
CA PHE A 65 8.13 4.18 -5.85
C PHE A 65 9.19 4.54 -6.87
N LEU A 66 8.81 5.36 -7.86
CA LEU A 66 9.73 5.85 -8.87
C LEU A 66 10.49 7.07 -8.34
N LYS A 67 11.81 7.05 -8.45
CA LYS A 67 12.67 8.17 -8.06
C LYS A 67 12.22 9.49 -8.72
N ASN A 68 11.87 9.44 -9.98
CA ASN A 68 11.41 10.61 -10.73
C ASN A 68 10.12 11.22 -10.17
N THR A 69 9.15 10.37 -9.78
CA THR A 69 7.92 10.83 -9.12
C THR A 69 8.23 11.47 -7.77
N TYR A 70 9.16 10.88 -7.02
CA TYR A 70 9.62 11.46 -5.76
C TYR A 70 10.22 12.85 -5.96
N SER A 71 11.16 13.00 -6.91
CA SER A 71 11.79 14.29 -7.18
C SER A 71 10.78 15.36 -7.58
N ARG A 72 9.84 15.03 -8.47
CA ARG A 72 8.80 15.97 -8.89
C ARG A 72 7.86 16.38 -7.76
N LEU A 73 7.44 15.44 -6.93
CA LEU A 73 6.60 15.78 -5.77
C LEU A 73 7.31 16.76 -4.84
N TRP A 74 8.62 16.58 -4.61
CA TRP A 74 9.43 17.51 -3.83
C TRP A 74 9.64 18.86 -4.52
N GLU A 75 9.73 18.90 -5.83
CA GLU A 75 9.80 20.15 -6.60
C GLU A 75 8.48 20.95 -6.50
N GLU A 76 7.34 20.26 -6.51
CA GLU A 76 6.01 20.88 -6.50
C GLU A 76 5.52 21.21 -5.08
N GLU A 77 5.79 20.36 -4.09
CA GLU A 77 5.25 20.44 -2.73
C GLU A 77 6.33 20.45 -1.63
N GLY A 78 7.55 20.86 -1.98
CA GLY A 78 8.70 20.83 -1.07
C GLY A 78 8.46 21.53 0.27
N THR A 79 7.82 22.69 0.26
CA THR A 79 7.50 23.45 1.49
C THR A 79 6.60 22.66 2.42
N LEU A 80 5.51 22.09 1.91
CA LEU A 80 4.59 21.26 2.68
C LEU A 80 5.30 20.00 3.23
N LEU A 81 6.09 19.36 2.38
CA LEU A 81 6.80 18.13 2.77
C LEU A 81 7.88 18.40 3.82
N ASP A 82 8.61 19.51 3.72
CA ASP A 82 9.56 19.94 4.73
C ASP A 82 8.92 20.24 6.07
N GLU A 83 7.80 20.96 6.08
CA GLU A 83 7.02 21.25 7.30
C GLU A 83 6.59 19.94 7.98
N ILE A 84 6.08 18.98 7.21
CA ILE A 84 5.66 17.68 7.73
C ILE A 84 6.84 16.89 8.28
N CYS A 85 7.99 16.92 7.61
CA CYS A 85 9.20 16.23 8.05
C CYS A 85 9.76 16.78 9.39
N GLN A 86 9.43 18.02 9.75
CA GLN A 86 9.84 18.61 11.03
C GLN A 86 8.91 18.18 12.19
N ASN A 87 7.74 17.61 11.91
CA ASN A 87 6.82 17.17 12.93
C ASN A 87 7.36 15.94 13.68
N ARG A 88 7.57 16.06 14.99
CA ARG A 88 7.96 14.94 15.85
C ARG A 88 6.88 13.86 15.95
N PHE A 89 5.63 14.26 15.94
CA PHE A 89 4.46 13.40 16.02
C PHE A 89 3.51 13.70 14.88
N ARG A 90 2.77 12.69 14.46
CA ARG A 90 1.77 12.80 13.40
C ARG A 90 0.65 13.76 13.78
N THR A 91 0.30 14.62 12.84
CA THR A 91 -0.84 15.53 12.93
C THR A 91 -1.98 15.08 12.01
N SER A 92 -3.14 15.72 12.13
CA SER A 92 -4.27 15.45 11.23
C SER A 92 -4.09 16.04 9.82
N PHE A 93 -3.07 16.86 9.62
CA PHE A 93 -2.78 17.55 8.35
C PHE A 93 -1.63 16.89 7.57
N ASP A 94 -0.93 15.94 8.18
CA ASP A 94 0.20 15.29 7.53
C ASP A 94 -0.25 14.48 6.30
N VAL A 95 0.63 14.39 5.33
CA VAL A 95 0.61 13.37 4.29
C VAL A 95 1.64 12.29 4.61
N ASN A 96 1.59 11.19 3.88
CA ASN A 96 2.54 10.10 4.07
C ASN A 96 3.02 9.54 2.71
N GLN A 97 3.78 8.46 2.73
CA GLN A 97 4.33 7.84 1.51
C GLN A 97 3.28 7.43 0.46
N TYR A 98 1.99 7.34 0.82
CA TYR A 98 0.94 7.01 -0.15
C TYR A 98 0.64 8.15 -1.12
N VAL A 99 1.00 9.40 -0.79
CA VAL A 99 0.92 10.50 -1.76
C VAL A 99 1.74 10.19 -3.01
N LEU A 100 2.95 9.64 -2.87
CA LEU A 100 3.80 9.20 -4.00
C LEU A 100 3.10 8.15 -4.85
N LYS A 101 2.45 7.19 -4.20
CA LYS A 101 1.68 6.14 -4.87
C LYS A 101 0.49 6.70 -5.64
N TYR A 102 -0.23 7.64 -5.04
CA TYR A 102 -1.37 8.28 -5.67
C TYR A 102 -0.93 9.15 -6.85
N TRP A 103 0.19 9.84 -6.70
CA TRP A 103 0.81 10.59 -7.80
C TRP A 103 1.11 9.68 -8.99
N GLN A 104 1.78 8.56 -8.77
CA GLN A 104 2.02 7.56 -9.81
C GLN A 104 0.74 7.03 -10.45
N TYR A 105 -0.34 6.88 -9.68
CA TYR A 105 -1.64 6.48 -10.22
C TYR A 105 -2.21 7.54 -11.17
N MET A 106 -2.12 8.82 -10.81
CA MET A 106 -2.60 9.91 -11.67
C MET A 106 -1.82 9.97 -12.99
N GLU A 107 -0.53 9.71 -12.95
CA GLU A 107 0.34 9.69 -14.11
C GLU A 107 0.24 8.41 -14.95
N GLY A 108 -0.52 7.43 -14.49
CA GLY A 108 -0.59 6.12 -15.12
C GLY A 108 0.70 5.30 -15.01
N MET A 109 1.59 5.66 -14.08
CA MET A 109 2.88 5.00 -13.82
C MET A 109 2.71 3.83 -12.86
N PHE A 110 1.83 2.91 -13.21
CA PHE A 110 1.57 1.68 -12.46
C PHE A 110 1.11 0.57 -13.39
N GLU A 111 1.28 -0.67 -12.96
CA GLU A 111 0.71 -1.83 -13.64
C GLU A 111 -0.47 -2.40 -12.83
N PRO A 112 -1.63 -2.62 -13.48
CA PRO A 112 -2.79 -3.21 -12.84
C PRO A 112 -2.49 -4.60 -12.30
N GLN A 113 -2.78 -4.82 -11.01
CA GLN A 113 -2.54 -6.09 -10.33
C GLN A 113 -3.82 -6.60 -9.66
N SER A 114 -3.92 -7.91 -9.57
CA SER A 114 -5.00 -8.54 -8.81
C SER A 114 -4.94 -8.13 -7.34
N PRO A 115 -6.08 -7.75 -6.72
CA PRO A 115 -6.14 -7.53 -5.27
C PRO A 115 -5.73 -8.75 -4.43
N LYS A 116 -5.64 -9.93 -5.06
CA LYS A 116 -5.24 -11.18 -4.41
C LYS A 116 -3.72 -11.44 -4.49
N ILE A 117 -2.95 -10.52 -5.07
CA ILE A 117 -1.49 -10.68 -5.23
C ILE A 117 -0.78 -10.84 -3.88
N GLY A 118 -1.32 -10.24 -2.85
CA GLY A 118 -0.77 -10.34 -1.50
C GLY A 118 -1.82 -10.32 -0.42
N LYS A 119 -1.40 -10.67 0.79
CA LYS A 119 -2.22 -10.69 1.99
C LYS A 119 -1.51 -9.99 3.14
N PHE A 120 -2.32 -9.33 3.96
CA PHE A 120 -1.92 -8.73 5.23
C PHE A 120 -2.47 -9.55 6.37
N TYR A 121 -1.64 -9.84 7.35
CA TYR A 121 -1.98 -10.58 8.55
C TYR A 121 -1.49 -9.86 9.81
N THR A 122 -2.18 -10.10 10.91
CA THR A 122 -1.80 -9.66 12.25
C THR A 122 -1.46 -10.89 13.08
N ILE A 123 -0.28 -10.90 13.69
CA ILE A 123 0.16 -11.95 14.62
C ILE A 123 -0.80 -11.96 15.82
N GLY A 124 -1.09 -13.14 16.33
CA GLY A 124 -2.05 -13.33 17.41
C GLY A 124 -3.50 -13.47 16.95
N LEU A 125 -3.87 -12.87 15.81
CA LEU A 125 -5.21 -12.99 15.23
C LEU A 125 -5.30 -13.99 14.06
N HIS A 126 -4.20 -14.18 13.33
CA HIS A 126 -4.19 -14.91 12.06
C HIS A 126 -3.09 -15.97 12.00
N ASP A 127 -2.59 -16.48 13.13
CA ASP A 127 -1.39 -17.31 13.19
C ASP A 127 -1.44 -18.52 12.26
N GLU A 128 -2.50 -19.32 12.32
CA GLU A 128 -2.62 -20.51 11.44
C GLU A 128 -2.69 -20.11 9.95
N GLN A 129 -3.32 -18.98 9.64
CA GLN A 129 -3.41 -18.48 8.27
C GLN A 129 -2.06 -17.97 7.76
N ILE A 130 -1.23 -17.39 8.63
CA ILE A 130 0.14 -16.98 8.34
C ILE A 130 0.96 -18.21 7.93
N HIS A 131 0.95 -19.26 8.78
CA HIS A 131 1.70 -20.50 8.54
C HIS A 131 1.25 -21.22 7.27
N ASP A 132 -0.07 -21.36 7.06
CA ASP A 132 -0.62 -21.94 5.84
C ASP A 132 -0.23 -21.15 4.60
N THR A 133 -0.30 -19.80 4.68
CA THR A 133 0.05 -18.94 3.55
C THR A 133 1.52 -19.04 3.18
N ILE A 134 2.43 -19.10 4.16
CA ILE A 134 3.86 -19.24 3.92
C ILE A 134 4.16 -20.62 3.33
N ARG A 135 3.81 -21.70 4.03
CA ARG A 135 4.12 -23.07 3.64
C ARG A 135 3.58 -23.46 2.26
N ASN A 136 2.37 -23.02 1.95
CA ASN A 136 1.69 -23.34 0.69
C ASN A 136 1.80 -22.23 -0.36
N GLN A 137 2.60 -21.18 -0.10
CA GLN A 137 2.83 -20.05 -1.02
C GLN A 137 1.55 -19.51 -1.65
N ARG A 138 0.50 -19.30 -0.82
CA ARG A 138 -0.86 -18.96 -1.27
C ARG A 138 -1.00 -17.58 -1.93
N CYS A 139 0.01 -16.74 -1.84
CA CYS A 139 0.07 -15.43 -2.49
C CYS A 139 1.53 -15.06 -2.78
N LYS A 140 1.72 -14.10 -3.67
CA LYS A 140 3.07 -13.64 -4.08
C LYS A 140 3.72 -12.70 -3.07
N MET A 141 2.92 -12.05 -2.23
CA MET A 141 3.40 -11.11 -1.20
C MET A 141 2.64 -11.35 0.10
N ILE A 142 3.36 -11.30 1.20
CA ILE A 142 2.77 -11.37 2.54
C ILE A 142 3.31 -10.20 3.37
N CYS A 143 2.42 -9.54 4.10
CA CYS A 143 2.78 -8.59 5.13
C CYS A 143 2.30 -9.15 6.47
N ILE A 144 3.21 -9.33 7.39
CA ILE A 144 2.96 -9.82 8.74
C ILE A 144 3.22 -8.67 9.70
N ASN A 145 2.21 -8.27 10.44
CA ASN A 145 2.27 -7.15 11.37
C ASN A 145 2.15 -7.66 12.80
N ASP A 146 3.02 -7.17 13.66
CA ASP A 146 2.89 -7.36 15.11
C ASP A 146 1.96 -6.30 15.72
N THR A 147 1.44 -6.61 16.89
CA THR A 147 0.64 -5.70 17.71
C THR A 147 1.08 -5.84 19.16
N ALA A 148 0.57 -4.96 20.02
CA ALA A 148 0.84 -5.03 21.46
C ALA A 148 0.46 -6.39 22.10
N ASP A 149 -0.45 -7.12 21.47
CA ASP A 149 -1.00 -8.39 21.97
C ASP A 149 -0.40 -9.62 21.26
N VAL A 150 0.87 -9.57 20.87
CA VAL A 150 1.56 -10.70 20.22
C VAL A 150 1.65 -11.94 21.12
N GLY A 151 1.49 -11.76 22.43
CA GLY A 151 1.67 -12.82 23.43
C GLY A 151 3.16 -13.19 23.60
N ASP A 152 3.49 -14.47 23.51
CA ASP A 152 4.88 -14.94 23.56
C ASP A 152 5.58 -14.68 22.21
N PHE A 153 6.32 -13.57 22.14
CA PHE A 153 7.03 -13.15 20.94
C PHE A 153 8.02 -14.18 20.42
N GLU A 154 8.82 -14.81 21.29
CA GLU A 154 9.83 -15.79 20.86
C GLU A 154 9.18 -17.05 20.28
N LYS A 155 8.07 -17.48 20.85
CA LYS A 155 7.28 -18.59 20.32
C LYS A 155 6.69 -18.26 18.95
N GLN A 156 6.11 -17.10 18.76
CA GLN A 156 5.55 -16.66 17.47
C GLN A 156 6.65 -16.55 16.41
N LYS A 157 7.76 -15.93 16.74
CA LYS A 157 8.94 -15.82 15.90
C LYS A 157 9.44 -17.20 15.44
N ALA A 158 9.63 -18.14 16.38
CA ALA A 158 10.09 -19.48 16.08
C ALA A 158 9.15 -20.21 15.10
N ARG A 159 7.83 -20.11 15.30
CA ARG A 159 6.84 -20.71 14.41
C ARG A 159 6.87 -20.10 13.01
N ILE A 160 7.03 -18.79 12.88
CA ILE A 160 7.12 -18.10 11.58
C ILE A 160 8.41 -18.54 10.88
N LEU A 161 9.55 -18.56 11.56
CA LEU A 161 10.82 -19.04 11.02
C LEU A 161 10.71 -20.46 10.53
N GLN A 162 10.15 -21.37 11.33
CA GLN A 162 9.90 -22.77 10.92
C GLN A 162 9.06 -22.86 9.64
N SER A 163 8.09 -21.96 9.47
CA SER A 163 7.27 -21.94 8.25
C SER A 163 8.09 -21.50 7.02
N PHE A 164 9.00 -20.53 7.17
CA PHE A 164 9.92 -20.14 6.10
C PHE A 164 10.96 -21.23 5.80
N GLU A 165 11.51 -21.90 6.80
CA GLU A 165 12.45 -23.02 6.62
C GLU A 165 11.84 -24.16 5.81
N THR A 166 10.52 -24.34 5.85
CA THR A 166 9.83 -25.32 5.01
C THR A 166 9.97 -25.03 3.51
N ILE A 167 10.05 -23.77 3.12
CA ILE A 167 10.15 -23.34 1.71
C ILE A 167 11.56 -22.87 1.34
N PHE A 168 12.37 -22.53 2.31
CA PHE A 168 13.78 -22.12 2.17
C PHE A 168 14.65 -22.91 3.15
N PRO A 169 14.88 -24.22 2.91
CA PRO A 169 15.61 -25.08 3.85
C PRO A 169 17.11 -24.78 3.89
N GLU A 170 17.65 -24.18 2.85
CA GLU A 170 19.07 -23.86 2.75
C GLU A 170 19.28 -22.36 2.95
N LYS A 171 20.30 -22.01 3.74
CA LYS A 171 20.72 -20.61 3.90
C LYS A 171 21.20 -20.04 2.57
N SER A 172 20.85 -18.79 2.30
CA SER A 172 21.42 -18.07 1.18
C SER A 172 22.88 -17.72 1.45
N SER A 173 23.64 -17.41 0.40
CA SER A 173 25.05 -16.97 0.53
C SER A 173 25.23 -15.65 1.26
N PHE A 174 24.14 -14.94 1.56
CA PHE A 174 24.13 -13.66 2.25
C PHE A 174 23.74 -13.77 3.74
N GLU A 175 23.33 -14.93 4.20
CA GLU A 175 22.99 -15.19 5.59
C GLU A 175 24.25 -15.55 6.39
N LEU A 176 24.46 -14.86 7.52
CA LEU A 176 25.60 -15.08 8.44
C LEU A 176 25.40 -16.32 9.33
#